data_8c7ce6af0661fd07203a7e45067f5af9
#
_entry.id   8c7ce6af0661fd07203a7e45067f5af9
#
_cell.length_a   1.000
_cell.length_b   1.000
_cell.length_c   1.000
_cell.angle_alpha   90.00
_cell.angle_beta   90.00
_cell.angle_gamma   90.00
#
_symmetry.space_group_name_H-M   'P 1'
#
loop_
_entity.id
_entity.type
_entity.pdbx_description
1 polymer ?
#
loop_
_entity_poly.entity_id
_entity_poly.type
_entity_poly.pdbx_seq_one_letter_code
_entity_poly.pdbx_strand_id
1 'polypeptide(L)'
;NRKLGNKGRNITFRMDAKYTDNDSKSISLNNAKLYLVQTAEGKDSTYQTNRYNLTPSKNYSYAGQLTYSEPLWKATFLQFSYKFTYSYSKSDRSTYDFSKYAMTGDHEYRGWDSYLNPFAGQLGNYKDEDLSKYSEYKNYTHDIQVMMRFIRSKYNLNFGVMIQPQRSNFIYDYMGNHKDTVRTVTNISPTLDFRYRFSKMSNLRVNYRGTTSQPSISQLLDITD
;
A
#
# COMPACT_ATOMS: atom_id res chain seq x y z
N ASN A 1 -11.06 13.05 -23.55
CA ASN A 1 -12.18 13.93 -23.28
C ASN A 1 -12.88 14.29 -24.61
N ARG A 2 -14.17 14.07 -24.70
CA ARG A 2 -14.98 14.39 -25.88
C ARG A 2 -16.24 15.15 -25.46
N LYS A 3 -16.48 16.30 -26.07
CA LYS A 3 -17.73 17.03 -25.92
C LYS A 3 -18.82 16.36 -26.75
N LEU A 4 -19.99 16.17 -26.17
CA LEU A 4 -21.16 15.58 -26.81
C LEU A 4 -22.22 16.68 -27.00
N GLY A 5 -22.19 17.36 -28.15
CA GLY A 5 -23.12 18.45 -28.51
C GLY A 5 -22.77 19.80 -27.85
N ASN A 6 -23.64 20.80 -28.10
CA ASN A 6 -23.41 22.20 -27.72
C ASN A 6 -23.83 22.58 -26.29
N LYS A 7 -24.47 21.65 -25.56
CA LYS A 7 -25.04 21.92 -24.23
C LYS A 7 -24.11 21.64 -23.04
N GLY A 8 -22.83 21.35 -23.29
CA GLY A 8 -21.85 21.11 -22.22
C GLY A 8 -21.78 19.66 -21.71
N ARG A 9 -22.42 18.71 -22.39
CA ARG A 9 -22.22 17.28 -22.18
C ARG A 9 -20.79 16.90 -22.49
N ASN A 10 -20.19 16.11 -21.63
CA ASN A 10 -18.88 15.56 -21.93
C ASN A 10 -18.74 14.14 -21.40
N ILE A 11 -17.89 13.39 -22.08
CA ILE A 11 -17.43 12.08 -21.65
C ILE A 11 -15.91 12.11 -21.60
N THR A 12 -15.36 11.61 -20.52
CA THR A 12 -13.93 11.52 -20.30
C THR A 12 -13.56 10.08 -19.98
N PHE A 13 -12.61 9.57 -20.72
CA PHE A 13 -11.99 8.28 -20.43
C PHE A 13 -10.53 8.53 -20.03
N ARG A 14 -10.10 7.87 -18.96
CA ARG A 14 -8.75 7.92 -18.43
C ARG A 14 -8.27 6.51 -18.14
N MET A 15 -7.03 6.23 -18.49
CA MET A 15 -6.32 5.02 -18.12
C MET A 15 -5.04 5.38 -17.39
N ASP A 16 -4.75 4.66 -16.35
CA ASP A 16 -3.52 4.79 -15.58
C ASP A 16 -2.91 3.39 -15.44
N ALA A 17 -1.60 3.27 -15.67
CA ALA A 17 -0.84 2.07 -15.43
C ALA A 17 0.41 2.42 -14.64
N LYS A 18 0.71 1.62 -13.62
CA LYS A 18 1.90 1.77 -12.78
C LYS A 18 2.56 0.41 -12.62
N TYR A 19 3.86 0.38 -12.81
CA TYR A 19 4.70 -0.78 -12.54
C TYR A 19 5.89 -0.36 -11.68
N THR A 20 6.23 -1.16 -10.69
CA THR A 20 7.40 -0.98 -9.85
C THR A 20 8.00 -2.34 -9.59
N ASP A 21 9.26 -2.51 -9.90
CA ASP A 21 10.09 -3.66 -9.56
C ASP A 21 11.24 -3.17 -8.71
N ASN A 22 11.46 -3.79 -7.57
CA ASN A 22 12.47 -3.33 -6.62
C ASN A 22 13.09 -4.53 -5.90
N ASP A 23 14.43 -4.59 -5.93
CA ASP A 23 15.22 -5.53 -5.18
C ASP A 23 15.87 -4.82 -3.99
N SER A 24 15.31 -5.02 -2.81
CA SER A 24 15.84 -4.46 -1.58
C SER A 24 16.77 -5.46 -0.90
N LYS A 25 17.92 -4.98 -0.46
CA LYS A 25 18.91 -5.72 0.33
C LYS A 25 19.09 -5.03 1.66
N SER A 26 19.11 -5.79 2.74
CA SER A 26 19.40 -5.24 4.07
C SER A 26 20.19 -6.21 4.92
N ILE A 27 21.02 -5.66 5.79
CA ILE A 27 21.77 -6.39 6.79
C ILE A 27 21.26 -5.94 8.15
N SER A 28 21.02 -6.88 9.05
CA SER A 28 20.68 -6.65 10.44
C SER A 28 21.75 -7.29 11.32
N LEU A 29 22.58 -6.44 11.90
CA LEU A 29 23.60 -6.82 12.88
C LEU A 29 23.14 -6.29 14.25
N ASN A 30 23.00 -7.18 15.21
CA ASN A 30 22.65 -6.78 16.57
C ASN A 30 23.47 -7.60 17.57
N ASN A 31 24.16 -6.92 18.48
CA ASN A 31 24.88 -7.49 19.59
C ASN A 31 24.22 -7.00 20.88
N ALA A 32 23.54 -7.87 21.57
CA ALA A 32 22.89 -7.55 22.83
C ALA A 32 23.55 -8.32 24.00
N LYS A 33 23.78 -7.62 25.10
CA LYS A 33 24.23 -8.21 26.34
C LYS A 33 23.03 -8.22 27.32
N LEU A 34 22.66 -9.40 27.78
CA LEU A 34 21.54 -9.62 28.67
C LEU A 34 22.04 -9.71 30.12
N TYR A 35 21.92 -8.62 30.88
CA TYR A 35 22.43 -8.52 32.24
C TYR A 35 21.61 -9.31 33.28
N LEU A 36 20.35 -9.64 32.95
CA LEU A 36 19.45 -10.37 33.85
C LEU A 36 19.42 -11.89 33.57
N VAL A 37 20.04 -12.33 32.49
CA VAL A 37 20.12 -13.74 32.11
C VAL A 37 21.56 -14.17 32.20
N GLN A 38 21.88 -14.95 33.24
CA GLN A 38 23.25 -15.47 33.42
C GLN A 38 23.38 -16.85 32.79
N THR A 39 24.55 -17.12 32.23
CA THR A 39 24.94 -18.46 31.80
C THR A 39 25.15 -19.36 33.01
N ALA A 40 25.23 -20.68 32.82
CA ALA A 40 25.51 -21.65 33.88
C ALA A 40 26.83 -21.34 34.62
N GLU A 41 27.73 -20.55 34.04
CA GLU A 41 29.00 -20.09 34.64
C GLU A 41 28.88 -18.75 35.36
N GLY A 42 27.70 -18.19 35.52
CA GLY A 42 27.48 -16.88 36.18
C GLY A 42 27.86 -15.68 35.36
N LYS A 43 28.16 -15.81 34.07
CA LYS A 43 28.45 -14.70 33.15
C LYS A 43 27.20 -14.16 32.51
N ASP A 44 27.19 -12.85 32.19
CA ASP A 44 26.09 -12.27 31.41
C ASP A 44 25.92 -12.97 30.05
N SER A 45 24.68 -13.28 29.71
CA SER A 45 24.39 -13.88 28.42
C SER A 45 24.55 -12.86 27.29
N THR A 46 25.20 -13.24 26.23
CA THR A 46 25.33 -12.41 25.01
C THR A 46 24.50 -13.00 23.89
N TYR A 47 23.78 -12.14 23.19
CA TYR A 47 22.99 -12.51 22.04
C TYR A 47 23.44 -11.74 20.82
N GLN A 48 23.73 -12.44 19.73
CA GLN A 48 24.15 -11.84 18.50
C GLN A 48 23.22 -12.29 17.36
N THR A 49 22.75 -11.35 16.56
CA THR A 49 22.10 -11.64 15.28
C THR A 49 22.92 -11.06 14.14
N ASN A 50 23.07 -11.82 13.09
CA ASN A 50 23.69 -11.42 11.85
C ASN A 50 22.85 -11.97 10.71
N ARG A 51 22.01 -11.13 10.11
CA ARG A 51 21.04 -11.55 9.09
C ARG A 51 21.16 -10.71 7.84
N TYR A 52 21.18 -11.37 6.71
CA TYR A 52 21.06 -10.76 5.40
C TYR A 52 19.64 -11.01 4.86
N ASN A 53 18.95 -9.96 4.47
CA ASN A 53 17.64 -10.06 3.87
C ASN A 53 17.70 -9.59 2.42
N LEU A 54 17.20 -10.42 1.51
CA LEU A 54 16.96 -10.12 0.12
C LEU A 54 15.45 -10.08 -0.09
N THR A 55 14.92 -8.92 -0.51
CA THR A 55 13.48 -8.71 -0.63
C THR A 55 13.14 -8.20 -2.04
N PRO A 56 13.07 -9.09 -3.04
CA PRO A 56 12.49 -8.73 -4.32
C PRO A 56 10.99 -8.43 -4.15
N SER A 57 10.55 -7.33 -4.74
CA SER A 57 9.15 -6.92 -4.70
C SER A 57 8.69 -6.43 -6.06
N LYS A 58 7.49 -6.87 -6.46
CA LYS A 58 6.84 -6.47 -7.71
C LYS A 58 5.47 -5.90 -7.40
N ASN A 59 5.25 -4.67 -7.87
CA ASN A 59 3.98 -3.99 -7.69
C ASN A 59 3.52 -3.46 -9.04
N TYR A 60 2.27 -3.73 -9.41
CA TYR A 60 1.67 -3.11 -10.57
C TYR A 60 0.20 -2.82 -10.33
N SER A 61 -0.28 -1.77 -10.95
CA SER A 61 -1.69 -1.43 -10.92
C SER A 61 -2.14 -0.89 -12.27
N TYR A 62 -3.37 -1.23 -12.62
CA TYR A 62 -4.07 -0.75 -13.80
C TYR A 62 -5.38 -0.13 -13.36
N ALA A 63 -5.67 1.05 -13.85
CA ALA A 63 -6.93 1.71 -13.59
C ALA A 63 -7.54 2.25 -14.87
N GLY A 64 -8.85 2.08 -15.02
CA GLY A 64 -9.64 2.66 -16.08
C GLY A 64 -10.79 3.46 -15.47
N GLN A 65 -10.96 4.71 -15.86
CA GLN A 65 -12.01 5.59 -15.39
C GLN A 65 -12.82 6.15 -16.55
N LEU A 66 -14.13 6.04 -16.44
CA LEU A 66 -15.09 6.67 -17.33
C LEU A 66 -15.90 7.69 -16.52
N THR A 67 -15.94 8.91 -16.99
CA THR A 67 -16.72 9.98 -16.37
C THR A 67 -17.65 10.60 -17.40
N TYR A 68 -18.92 10.69 -17.07
CA TYR A 68 -19.97 11.32 -17.87
C TYR A 68 -20.55 12.51 -17.11
N SER A 69 -20.70 13.64 -17.76
CA SER A 69 -21.31 14.85 -17.20
C SER A 69 -22.48 15.29 -18.05
N GLU A 70 -23.66 15.33 -17.44
CA GLU A 70 -24.92 15.79 -18.01
C GLU A 70 -25.31 17.14 -17.45
N PRO A 71 -25.46 18.18 -18.29
CA PRO A 71 -26.09 19.44 -17.85
C PRO A 71 -27.60 19.22 -17.69
N LEU A 72 -28.11 19.41 -16.48
CA LEU A 72 -29.55 19.26 -16.20
C LEU A 72 -30.30 20.56 -16.53
N TRP A 73 -29.81 21.68 -15.98
CA TRP A 73 -30.35 23.03 -16.23
C TRP A 73 -29.25 24.07 -16.05
N LYS A 74 -29.59 25.36 -16.08
CA LYS A 74 -28.61 26.45 -16.10
C LYS A 74 -27.55 26.29 -14.99
N ALA A 75 -26.29 26.10 -15.41
CA ALA A 75 -25.11 25.94 -14.55
C ALA A 75 -25.28 24.89 -13.43
N THR A 76 -25.98 23.79 -13.74
CA THR A 76 -26.15 22.61 -12.89
C THR A 76 -25.82 21.36 -13.67
N PHE A 77 -24.97 20.50 -13.11
CA PHE A 77 -24.46 19.32 -13.77
C PHE A 77 -24.64 18.09 -12.86
N LEU A 78 -25.03 16.99 -13.46
CA LEU A 78 -24.98 15.67 -12.85
C LEU A 78 -23.80 14.91 -13.45
N GLN A 79 -22.94 14.39 -12.60
CA GLN A 79 -21.75 13.67 -13.00
C GLN A 79 -21.82 12.23 -12.50
N PHE A 80 -21.61 11.30 -13.40
CA PHE A 80 -21.41 9.89 -13.11
C PHE A 80 -19.96 9.54 -13.39
N SER A 81 -19.32 8.85 -12.47
CA SER A 81 -17.97 8.34 -12.67
C SER A 81 -17.90 6.89 -12.23
N TYR A 82 -17.30 6.08 -13.08
CA TYR A 82 -16.94 4.71 -12.75
C TYR A 82 -15.46 4.53 -12.95
N LYS A 83 -14.76 4.04 -11.93
CA LYS A 83 -13.35 3.69 -12.00
C LYS A 83 -13.17 2.27 -11.53
N PHE A 84 -12.50 1.47 -12.33
CA PHE A 84 -12.01 0.17 -11.95
C PHE A 84 -10.50 0.26 -11.70
N THR A 85 -10.03 -0.33 -10.60
CA THR A 85 -8.61 -0.43 -10.29
C THR A 85 -8.27 -1.86 -9.92
N TYR A 86 -7.29 -2.42 -10.61
CA TYR A 86 -6.64 -3.66 -10.23
C TYR A 86 -5.24 -3.33 -9.70
N SER A 87 -4.89 -3.87 -8.54
CA SER A 87 -3.57 -3.72 -7.94
C SER A 87 -3.03 -5.08 -7.54
N TYR A 88 -1.77 -5.31 -7.87
CA TYR A 88 -1.00 -6.49 -7.50
C TYR A 88 0.24 -6.06 -6.75
N SER A 89 0.52 -6.73 -5.65
CA SER A 89 1.75 -6.57 -4.88
C SER A 89 2.27 -7.93 -4.48
N LYS A 90 3.53 -8.21 -4.77
CA LYS A 90 4.25 -9.39 -4.35
C LYS A 90 5.53 -8.98 -3.66
N SER A 91 5.82 -9.61 -2.52
CA SER A 91 7.08 -9.47 -1.81
C SER A 91 7.53 -10.86 -1.37
N ASP A 92 8.78 -11.20 -1.68
CA ASP A 92 9.37 -12.51 -1.41
C ASP A 92 10.70 -12.30 -0.68
N ARG A 93 10.62 -12.13 0.63
CA ARG A 93 11.80 -11.90 1.46
C ARG A 93 12.46 -13.22 1.80
N SER A 94 13.66 -13.43 1.31
CA SER A 94 14.58 -14.48 1.77
C SER A 94 15.50 -13.94 2.85
N THR A 95 15.52 -14.57 4.01
CA THR A 95 16.39 -14.23 5.13
C THR A 95 17.47 -15.31 5.26
N TYR A 96 18.71 -14.86 5.31
CA TYR A 96 19.89 -15.71 5.50
C TYR A 96 20.45 -15.39 6.89
N ASP A 97 20.54 -16.39 7.76
CA ASP A 97 21.00 -16.24 9.13
C ASP A 97 22.44 -16.71 9.27
N PHE A 98 23.35 -15.75 9.49
CA PHE A 98 24.76 -15.97 9.74
C PHE A 98 25.12 -15.91 11.23
N SER A 99 24.15 -15.88 12.13
CA SER A 99 24.38 -15.73 13.58
C SER A 99 25.21 -16.86 14.17
N LYS A 100 25.19 -18.05 13.56
CA LYS A 100 26.03 -19.20 13.93
C LYS A 100 27.46 -19.13 13.40
N TYR A 101 27.73 -18.20 12.48
CA TYR A 101 29.05 -17.97 11.97
C TYR A 101 29.80 -17.08 12.99
N ALA A 102 30.84 -17.63 13.59
CA ALA A 102 31.64 -16.88 14.56
C ALA A 102 32.22 -15.62 13.88
N MET A 103 31.71 -14.47 14.25
CA MET A 103 32.21 -13.18 13.81
C MET A 103 33.51 -12.92 14.56
N THR A 104 34.61 -13.37 14.03
CA THR A 104 35.92 -12.84 14.41
C THR A 104 35.99 -11.38 13.94
N GLY A 105 36.58 -10.49 14.72
CA GLY A 105 36.53 -9.02 14.63
C GLY A 105 36.75 -8.33 13.27
N ASP A 106 36.87 -9.09 12.18
CA ASP A 106 37.06 -8.59 10.83
C ASP A 106 35.75 -8.52 10.00
N HIS A 107 34.60 -8.83 10.61
CA HIS A 107 33.30 -8.83 9.91
C HIS A 107 32.57 -7.49 10.03
N GLU A 108 33.30 -6.41 9.89
CA GLU A 108 32.69 -5.10 9.66
C GLU A 108 32.11 -5.04 8.24
N TYR A 109 30.92 -4.44 8.11
CA TYR A 109 30.38 -4.15 6.81
C TYR A 109 31.27 -3.14 6.06
N ARG A 110 31.96 -3.63 5.03
CA ARG A 110 32.81 -2.83 4.12
C ARG A 110 32.25 -2.80 2.70
N GLY A 111 30.98 -3.10 2.55
CA GLY A 111 30.28 -3.24 1.26
C GLY A 111 29.67 -4.63 1.08
N TRP A 112 28.74 -4.74 0.15
CA TRP A 112 27.97 -5.97 -0.08
C TRP A 112 28.87 -7.15 -0.45
N ASP A 113 29.80 -6.94 -1.37
CA ASP A 113 30.67 -8.01 -1.86
C ASP A 113 31.58 -8.54 -0.74
N SER A 114 32.16 -7.65 0.04
CA SER A 114 33.01 -8.03 1.19
C SER A 114 32.22 -8.80 2.25
N TYR A 115 31.00 -8.36 2.53
CA TYR A 115 30.13 -9.01 3.51
C TYR A 115 29.64 -10.39 3.06
N LEU A 116 29.30 -10.56 1.78
CA LEU A 116 28.76 -11.81 1.24
C LEU A 116 29.85 -12.79 0.76
N ASN A 117 31.08 -12.32 0.51
CA ASN A 117 32.15 -13.12 -0.02
C ASN A 117 32.47 -14.41 0.78
N PRO A 118 32.46 -14.41 2.14
CA PRO A 118 32.68 -15.62 2.93
C PRO A 118 31.63 -16.72 2.68
N PHE A 119 30.45 -16.34 2.21
CA PHE A 119 29.29 -17.20 1.97
C PHE A 119 29.05 -17.46 0.47
N ALA A 120 29.96 -16.98 -0.40
CA ALA A 120 29.82 -17.11 -1.85
C ALA A 120 29.71 -18.59 -2.26
N GLY A 121 28.72 -18.90 -3.09
CA GLY A 121 28.44 -20.26 -3.55
C GLY A 121 27.73 -21.17 -2.52
N GLN A 122 27.61 -20.75 -1.25
CA GLN A 122 26.97 -21.52 -0.18
C GLN A 122 25.82 -20.76 0.50
N LEU A 123 25.39 -19.67 -0.07
CA LEU A 123 24.37 -18.79 0.52
C LEU A 123 23.07 -19.55 0.86
N GLY A 124 22.67 -20.49 0.00
CA GLY A 124 21.49 -21.32 0.22
C GLY A 124 21.50 -22.14 1.51
N ASN A 125 22.70 -22.51 2.03
CA ASN A 125 22.83 -23.28 3.27
C ASN A 125 22.48 -22.46 4.53
N TYR A 126 22.44 -21.13 4.40
CA TYR A 126 22.14 -20.20 5.48
C TYR A 126 20.74 -19.63 5.38
N LYS A 127 19.95 -20.05 4.39
CA LYS A 127 18.56 -19.62 4.26
C LYS A 127 17.76 -20.16 5.42
N ASP A 128 17.08 -19.23 6.12
CA ASP A 128 16.19 -19.54 7.22
C ASP A 128 14.75 -19.42 6.70
N GLU A 129 14.06 -20.54 6.59
CA GLU A 129 12.69 -20.59 6.07
C GLU A 129 11.70 -19.97 7.07
N ASP A 130 11.94 -20.09 8.38
CA ASP A 130 11.08 -19.52 9.40
C ASP A 130 11.15 -17.98 9.44
N LEU A 131 12.31 -17.43 9.12
CA LEU A 131 12.52 -15.99 9.04
C LEU A 131 12.22 -15.42 7.65
N SER A 132 12.12 -16.26 6.63
CA SER A 132 11.74 -15.89 5.28
C SER A 132 10.24 -15.63 5.21
N LYS A 133 9.83 -14.68 4.35
CA LYS A 133 8.46 -14.20 4.32
C LYS A 133 8.00 -14.00 2.89
N TYR A 134 6.93 -14.69 2.51
CA TYR A 134 6.24 -14.49 1.26
C TYR A 134 4.92 -13.77 1.48
N SER A 135 4.61 -12.78 0.65
CA SER A 135 3.30 -12.14 0.63
C SER A 135 2.90 -11.80 -0.79
N GLU A 136 1.66 -12.11 -1.14
CA GLU A 136 1.03 -11.77 -2.41
C GLU A 136 -0.34 -11.15 -2.13
N TYR A 137 -0.61 -10.03 -2.78
CA TYR A 137 -1.83 -9.28 -2.61
C TYR A 137 -2.41 -8.87 -3.95
N LYS A 138 -3.65 -9.27 -4.20
CA LYS A 138 -4.46 -8.88 -5.37
C LYS A 138 -5.65 -8.10 -4.90
N ASN A 139 -5.86 -6.93 -5.46
CA ASN A 139 -6.96 -6.07 -5.07
C ASN A 139 -7.73 -5.58 -6.30
N TYR A 140 -9.05 -5.73 -6.23
CA TYR A 140 -10.02 -5.29 -7.22
C TYR A 140 -10.92 -4.25 -6.57
N THR A 141 -10.88 -3.02 -7.06
CA THR A 141 -11.66 -1.90 -6.52
C THR A 141 -12.53 -1.31 -7.61
N HIS A 142 -13.81 -1.13 -7.32
CA HIS A 142 -14.77 -0.45 -8.16
C HIS A 142 -15.21 0.83 -7.46
N ASP A 143 -14.96 1.99 -8.05
CA ASP A 143 -15.41 3.28 -7.55
C ASP A 143 -16.58 3.75 -8.40
N ILE A 144 -17.78 3.73 -7.85
CA ILE A 144 -19.01 4.21 -8.48
C ILE A 144 -19.37 5.51 -7.80
N GLN A 145 -19.30 6.63 -8.53
CA GLN A 145 -19.55 7.96 -7.96
C GLN A 145 -20.67 8.66 -8.70
N VAL A 146 -21.59 9.23 -7.95
CA VAL A 146 -22.63 10.15 -8.44
C VAL A 146 -22.44 11.49 -7.73
N MET A 147 -22.32 12.55 -8.50
CA MET A 147 -22.06 13.89 -7.98
C MET A 147 -22.96 14.91 -8.64
N MET A 148 -23.51 15.81 -7.87
CA MET A 148 -24.24 16.98 -8.33
C MET A 148 -23.40 18.25 -8.12
N ARG A 149 -23.35 19.09 -9.15
CA ARG A 149 -22.57 20.31 -9.15
C ARG A 149 -23.45 21.51 -9.52
N PHE A 150 -23.48 22.50 -8.63
CA PHE A 150 -24.18 23.77 -8.84
C PHE A 150 -23.13 24.89 -8.92
N ILE A 151 -23.19 25.67 -9.99
CA ILE A 151 -22.32 26.82 -10.19
C ILE A 151 -23.20 28.05 -10.24
N ARG A 152 -23.05 28.94 -9.26
CA ARG A 152 -23.78 30.20 -9.18
C ARG A 152 -22.80 31.36 -8.99
N SER A 153 -23.26 32.59 -9.25
CA SER A 153 -22.43 33.79 -9.12
C SER A 153 -21.81 33.94 -7.73
N LYS A 154 -22.60 33.63 -6.68
CA LYS A 154 -22.19 33.79 -5.27
C LYS A 154 -21.72 32.49 -4.64
N TYR A 155 -22.11 31.29 -5.15
CA TYR A 155 -21.73 30.04 -4.55
C TYR A 155 -21.46 28.94 -5.58
N ASN A 156 -20.59 28.02 -5.20
CA ASN A 156 -20.40 26.74 -5.84
C ASN A 156 -20.68 25.65 -4.82
N LEU A 157 -21.50 24.68 -5.19
CA LEU A 157 -21.82 23.53 -4.38
C LEU A 157 -21.59 22.26 -5.19
N ASN A 158 -20.76 21.37 -4.69
CA ASN A 158 -20.60 20.01 -5.18
C ASN A 158 -20.95 19.07 -4.04
N PHE A 159 -21.84 18.15 -4.27
CA PHE A 159 -22.11 17.09 -3.32
C PHE A 159 -22.36 15.77 -4.07
N GLY A 160 -22.03 14.68 -3.42
CA GLY A 160 -22.18 13.39 -4.04
C GLY A 160 -21.88 12.25 -3.08
N VAL A 161 -22.00 11.06 -3.59
CA VAL A 161 -21.69 9.82 -2.90
C VAL A 161 -20.85 8.92 -3.80
N MET A 162 -19.87 8.28 -3.22
CA MET A 162 -19.08 7.22 -3.84
C MET A 162 -19.37 5.90 -3.12
N ILE A 163 -19.67 4.88 -3.88
CA ILE A 163 -19.81 3.50 -3.41
C ILE A 163 -18.63 2.73 -3.98
N GLN A 164 -17.88 2.06 -3.09
CA GLN A 164 -16.64 1.39 -3.43
C GLN A 164 -16.68 -0.08 -3.00
N PRO A 165 -17.25 -0.98 -3.83
CA PRO A 165 -17.07 -2.41 -3.67
C PRO A 165 -15.62 -2.80 -3.95
N GLN A 166 -15.07 -3.65 -3.09
CA GLN A 166 -13.69 -4.04 -3.12
C GLN A 166 -13.54 -5.50 -2.75
N ARG A 167 -12.73 -6.22 -3.53
CA ARG A 167 -12.33 -7.59 -3.24
C ARG A 167 -10.82 -7.69 -3.20
N SER A 168 -10.30 -8.24 -2.11
CA SER A 168 -8.88 -8.44 -1.89
C SER A 168 -8.60 -9.91 -1.65
N ASN A 169 -7.64 -10.46 -2.39
CA ASN A 169 -7.09 -11.79 -2.15
C ASN A 169 -5.69 -11.61 -1.59
N PHE A 170 -5.39 -12.31 -0.53
CA PHE A 170 -4.15 -12.18 0.22
C PHE A 170 -3.58 -13.55 0.53
N ILE A 171 -2.33 -13.80 0.11
CA ILE A 171 -1.54 -14.99 0.44
C ILE A 171 -0.36 -14.55 1.28
N TYR A 172 -0.10 -15.26 2.35
CA TYR A 172 0.96 -14.95 3.29
C TYR A 172 1.57 -16.22 3.86
N ASP A 173 2.90 -16.33 3.77
CA ASP A 173 3.68 -17.42 4.35
C ASP A 173 4.77 -16.83 5.25
N TYR A 174 4.75 -17.21 6.51
CA TYR A 174 5.76 -16.81 7.49
C TYR A 174 5.75 -17.74 8.70
N MET A 175 6.92 -18.15 9.17
CA MET A 175 7.11 -19.03 10.32
C MET A 175 6.29 -20.32 10.23
N GLY A 176 6.22 -20.94 9.05
CA GLY A 176 5.43 -22.15 8.80
C GLY A 176 3.91 -21.93 8.74
N ASN A 177 3.44 -20.68 8.94
CA ASN A 177 2.02 -20.36 8.83
C ASN A 177 1.68 -19.93 7.41
N HIS A 178 0.83 -20.69 6.75
CA HIS A 178 0.26 -20.34 5.46
C HIS A 178 -1.15 -19.79 5.66
N LYS A 179 -1.42 -18.60 5.14
CA LYS A 179 -2.76 -17.99 5.13
C LYS A 179 -3.12 -17.60 3.70
N ASP A 180 -4.26 -18.06 3.24
CA ASP A 180 -4.92 -17.61 2.00
C ASP A 180 -6.30 -17.07 2.40
N THR A 181 -6.51 -15.79 2.19
CA THR A 181 -7.71 -15.09 2.66
C THR A 181 -8.29 -14.22 1.56
N VAL A 182 -9.61 -14.31 1.39
CA VAL A 182 -10.37 -13.43 0.50
C VAL A 182 -11.26 -12.53 1.35
N ARG A 183 -11.15 -11.23 1.14
CA ARG A 183 -11.97 -10.23 1.81
C ARG A 183 -12.75 -9.41 0.79
N THR A 184 -14.04 -9.25 1.06
CA THR A 184 -14.93 -8.37 0.29
C THR A 184 -15.50 -7.31 1.22
N VAL A 185 -15.36 -6.04 0.84
CA VAL A 185 -15.85 -4.88 1.61
C VAL A 185 -16.51 -3.91 0.65
N THR A 186 -17.57 -3.27 1.09
CA THR A 186 -18.19 -2.15 0.36
C THR A 186 -18.17 -0.91 1.24
N ASN A 187 -17.47 0.12 0.76
CA ASN A 187 -17.36 1.40 1.43
C ASN A 187 -18.31 2.41 0.80
N ILE A 188 -18.88 3.29 1.62
CA ILE A 188 -19.71 4.41 1.18
C ILE A 188 -19.08 5.69 1.68
N SER A 189 -18.78 6.60 0.77
CA SER A 189 -18.05 7.84 1.07
C SER A 189 -18.83 9.05 0.55
N PRO A 190 -19.56 9.78 1.40
CA PRO A 190 -20.18 11.03 1.02
C PRO A 190 -19.14 12.14 0.87
N THR A 191 -19.39 13.04 -0.08
CA THR A 191 -18.54 14.20 -0.36
C THR A 191 -19.37 15.45 -0.47
N LEU A 192 -18.87 16.56 0.11
CA LEU A 192 -19.45 17.88 0.02
C LEU A 192 -18.32 18.90 -0.14
N ASP A 193 -18.42 19.76 -1.14
CA ASP A 193 -17.56 20.95 -1.28
C ASP A 193 -18.49 22.14 -1.55
N PHE A 194 -18.59 23.01 -0.57
CA PHE A 194 -19.38 24.23 -0.65
C PHE A 194 -18.47 25.44 -0.52
N ARG A 195 -18.58 26.34 -1.49
CA ARG A 195 -17.89 27.63 -1.46
C ARG A 195 -18.91 28.76 -1.64
N TYR A 196 -18.92 29.71 -0.72
CA TYR A 196 -19.73 30.91 -0.80
C TYR A 196 -18.83 32.15 -0.82
N ARG A 197 -19.10 33.07 -1.74
CA ARG A 197 -18.38 34.36 -1.86
C ARG A 197 -19.25 35.49 -1.29
N PHE A 198 -18.79 36.05 -0.22
CA PHE A 198 -19.42 37.25 0.38
C PHE A 198 -19.04 38.51 -0.41
N SER A 199 -17.73 38.61 -0.78
CA SER A 199 -17.16 39.72 -1.54
C SER A 199 -16.00 39.21 -2.43
N LYS A 200 -15.33 40.15 -3.13
CA LYS A 200 -14.12 39.81 -3.90
C LYS A 200 -12.97 39.29 -3.02
N MET A 201 -12.93 39.69 -1.74
CA MET A 201 -11.86 39.34 -0.81
C MET A 201 -12.29 38.38 0.29
N SER A 202 -13.60 38.08 0.42
CA SER A 202 -14.14 37.25 1.48
C SER A 202 -14.91 36.05 0.94
N ASN A 203 -14.53 34.86 1.34
CA ASN A 203 -15.23 33.61 0.99
C ASN A 203 -15.25 32.65 2.18
N LEU A 204 -16.30 31.84 2.25
CA LEU A 204 -16.43 30.69 3.12
C LEU A 204 -16.27 29.43 2.28
N ARG A 205 -15.48 28.51 2.75
CA ARG A 205 -15.39 27.17 2.18
C ARG A 205 -15.64 26.12 3.24
N VAL A 206 -16.56 25.22 2.95
CA VAL A 206 -16.85 24.01 3.75
C VAL A 206 -16.54 22.80 2.88
N ASN A 207 -15.68 21.94 3.36
CA ASN A 207 -15.29 20.72 2.67
C ASN A 207 -15.49 19.54 3.62
N TYR A 208 -16.25 18.55 3.17
CA TYR A 208 -16.41 17.28 3.85
C TYR A 208 -16.11 16.14 2.86
N ARG A 209 -15.25 15.24 3.27
CA ARG A 209 -14.93 14.06 2.49
C ARG A 209 -14.82 12.85 3.42
N GLY A 210 -15.76 11.92 3.31
CA GLY A 210 -15.62 10.62 3.90
C GLY A 210 -14.51 9.86 3.16
N THR A 211 -13.54 9.35 3.89
CA THR A 211 -12.48 8.48 3.35
C THR A 211 -12.47 7.18 4.11
N THR A 212 -12.39 6.09 3.39
CA THR A 212 -12.12 4.78 3.94
C THR A 212 -10.79 4.29 3.41
N SER A 213 -9.93 3.82 4.29
CA SER A 213 -8.66 3.19 3.91
C SER A 213 -8.75 1.69 4.13
N GLN A 214 -8.04 0.95 3.30
CA GLN A 214 -7.83 -0.47 3.55
C GLN A 214 -6.91 -0.64 4.76
N PRO A 215 -7.19 -1.64 5.62
CA PRO A 215 -6.19 -2.06 6.60
C PRO A 215 -4.93 -2.53 5.86
N SER A 216 -3.78 -2.22 6.44
CA SER A 216 -2.50 -2.73 5.96
C SER A 216 -2.43 -4.25 6.17
N ILE A 217 -1.50 -4.89 5.47
CA ILE A 217 -1.25 -6.34 5.61
C ILE A 217 -0.93 -6.69 7.06
N SER A 218 -0.14 -5.87 7.75
CA SER A 218 0.17 -6.05 9.17
C SER A 218 -1.06 -6.02 10.06
N GLN A 219 -1.98 -5.08 9.83
CA GLN A 219 -3.25 -5.01 10.58
C GLN A 219 -4.19 -6.19 10.31
N LEU A 220 -4.11 -6.78 9.10
CA LEU A 220 -4.88 -7.99 8.78
C LEU A 220 -4.32 -9.24 9.46
N LEU A 221 -3.03 -9.24 9.82
CA LEU A 221 -2.37 -10.34 10.51
C LEU A 221 -2.57 -10.28 12.03
N ASP A 222 -2.69 -9.09 12.60
CA ASP A 222 -2.89 -8.88 14.05
C ASP A 222 -4.33 -9.22 14.52
N ILE A 223 -5.27 -9.46 13.61
CA ILE A 223 -6.67 -9.81 13.94
C ILE A 223 -6.86 -11.33 14.19
N THR A 224 -5.78 -12.10 14.21
CA THR A 224 -5.84 -13.56 14.35
C THR A 224 -5.12 -14.09 15.59
N ASP A 225 -5.26 -13.40 16.73
CA ASP A 225 -5.03 -14.00 18.05
C ASP A 225 -6.34 -14.53 18.64
#